data_bd9894582b3926665316e5e6f88dd453
#
_entry.id   bd9894582b3926665316e5e6f88dd453
#
_cell.length_a   1.000
_cell.length_b   1.000
_cell.length_c   1.000
_cell.angle_alpha   90.00
_cell.angle_beta   90.00
_cell.angle_gamma   90.00
#
_symmetry.space_group_name_H-M   'P 1'
#
loop_
_entity.id
_entity.type
_entity.pdbx_description
1 polymer ?
#
loop_
_entity_poly.entity_id
_entity_poly.type
_entity_poly.pdbx_seq_one_letter_code
_entity_poly.pdbx_strand_id
1 'polypeptide(L)'
;MLVKHLSEPWFSLIYCGKKTIEVRLDKGHFHDLKPQDTIEFFNDELGFNMRRKFCIKVISIEQFDTFELLLEKHISNALPTVKSIEFGCQILQQYYSKENELHKYKKLAINIERVSAVTNEPRTSATSC
;
A
#
# COMPACT_ATOMS: atom_id res chain seq x y z
N MET A 1 15.45 -2.89 4.00
CA MET A 1 14.16 -2.16 4.01
C MET A 1 13.45 -2.38 2.69
N LEU A 2 12.17 -2.67 2.75
CA LEU A 2 11.37 -2.87 1.55
C LEU A 2 11.04 -1.52 0.90
N VAL A 3 11.16 -1.43 -0.42
CA VAL A 3 10.87 -0.20 -1.18
C VAL A 3 9.77 -0.53 -2.18
N LYS A 4 8.66 0.21 -2.14
CA LYS A 4 7.50 -0.07 -2.99
C LYS A 4 6.88 1.19 -3.55
N HIS A 5 6.48 1.11 -4.81
CA HIS A 5 5.69 2.16 -5.45
C HIS A 5 4.28 2.18 -4.87
N LEU A 6 3.74 3.39 -4.73
CA LEU A 6 2.38 3.57 -4.26
C LEU A 6 1.72 4.66 -5.10
N SER A 7 0.67 4.29 -5.83
CA SER A 7 -0.02 5.23 -6.70
C SER A 7 -0.89 6.20 -5.91
N GLU A 8 -1.25 7.31 -6.55
CA GLU A 8 -2.26 8.20 -5.99
C GLU A 8 -3.65 7.61 -6.23
N PRO A 9 -4.59 7.85 -5.33
CA PRO A 9 -4.53 8.78 -4.17
C PRO A 9 -3.92 8.15 -2.90
N TRP A 10 -3.50 6.89 -2.99
CA TRP A 10 -3.11 6.12 -1.80
C TRP A 10 -1.85 6.67 -1.14
N PHE A 11 -0.88 7.12 -1.94
CA PHE A 11 0.34 7.72 -1.43
C PHE A 11 0.02 8.91 -0.51
N SER A 12 -0.78 9.85 -0.99
CA SER A 12 -1.13 11.03 -0.21
C SER A 12 -2.02 10.71 0.99
N LEU A 13 -2.93 9.75 0.84
CA LEU A 13 -3.82 9.36 1.94
C LEU A 13 -3.05 8.69 3.08
N ILE A 14 -2.04 7.89 2.77
CA ILE A 14 -1.17 7.33 3.80
C ILE A 14 -0.34 8.44 4.43
N TYR A 15 0.25 9.31 3.62
CA TYR A 15 1.09 10.37 4.14
C TYR A 15 0.36 11.25 5.14
N CYS A 16 -0.89 11.63 4.86
CA CYS A 16 -1.66 12.52 5.74
C CYS A 16 -2.37 11.79 6.88
N GLY A 17 -2.24 10.47 6.97
CA GLY A 17 -2.81 9.70 8.07
C GLY A 17 -4.26 9.28 7.90
N LYS A 18 -4.88 9.57 6.76
CA LYS A 18 -6.27 9.15 6.51
C LYS A 18 -6.37 7.68 6.16
N LYS A 19 -5.35 7.12 5.53
CA LYS A 19 -5.27 5.70 5.24
C LYS A 19 -4.20 5.10 6.15
N THR A 20 -4.61 4.20 7.04
CA THR A 20 -3.71 3.56 8.00
C THR A 20 -3.56 2.06 7.78
N ILE A 21 -4.30 1.51 6.83
CA ILE A 21 -4.22 0.10 6.45
C ILE A 21 -3.83 0.01 4.98
N GLU A 22 -2.71 -0.64 4.72
CA GLU A 22 -2.31 -0.97 3.35
C GLU A 22 -2.74 -2.41 3.06
N VAL A 23 -3.24 -2.65 1.85
CA VAL A 23 -3.76 -3.96 1.46
C VAL A 23 -2.82 -4.57 0.42
N ARG A 24 -2.30 -5.74 0.71
CA ARG A 24 -1.41 -6.46 -0.19
C ARG A 24 -1.72 -7.96 -0.14
N LEU A 25 -1.31 -8.67 -1.19
CA LEU A 25 -1.38 -10.13 -1.17
C LEU A 25 -0.22 -10.68 -0.36
N ASP A 26 -0.46 -11.81 0.31
CA ASP A 26 0.56 -12.52 1.09
C ASP A 26 1.46 -13.32 0.15
N LYS A 27 2.29 -12.60 -0.62
CA LYS A 27 3.23 -13.20 -1.55
C LYS A 27 4.48 -12.32 -1.67
N GLY A 28 5.56 -12.93 -2.14
CA GLY A 28 6.81 -12.21 -2.33
C GLY A 28 7.33 -11.62 -1.04
N HIS A 29 7.84 -10.40 -1.09
CA HIS A 29 8.40 -9.74 0.08
C HIS A 29 7.38 -9.50 1.19
N PHE A 30 6.09 -9.39 0.84
CA PHE A 30 5.07 -9.17 1.84
C PHE A 30 4.79 -10.41 2.70
N HIS A 31 5.11 -11.60 2.17
CA HIS A 31 4.97 -12.83 2.94
C HIS A 31 5.86 -12.84 4.19
N ASP A 32 7.03 -12.23 4.10
CA ASP A 32 8.01 -12.21 5.18
C ASP A 32 7.92 -10.97 6.07
N LEU A 33 6.98 -10.10 5.79
CA LEU A 33 6.82 -8.83 6.52
C LEU A 33 6.39 -9.09 7.96
N LYS A 34 6.98 -8.33 8.89
CA LYS A 34 6.72 -8.48 10.33
C LYS A 34 6.46 -7.13 10.97
N PRO A 35 5.75 -7.11 12.11
CA PRO A 35 5.67 -5.89 12.91
C PRO A 35 7.07 -5.32 13.20
N GLN A 36 7.17 -4.02 13.21
CA GLN A 36 8.37 -3.21 13.37
C GLN A 36 9.22 -3.08 12.09
N ASP A 37 8.92 -3.83 11.04
CA ASP A 37 9.57 -3.62 9.75
C ASP A 37 9.22 -2.24 9.20
N THR A 38 10.12 -1.69 8.39
CA THR A 38 9.89 -0.42 7.72
C THR A 38 9.73 -0.63 6.22
N ILE A 39 8.89 0.19 5.61
CA ILE A 39 8.70 0.22 4.16
C ILE A 39 8.89 1.64 3.70
N GLU A 40 9.66 1.83 2.63
CA GLU A 40 9.75 3.11 1.95
C GLU A 40 8.74 3.09 0.81
N PHE A 41 7.77 4.00 0.84
CA PHE A 41 6.86 4.19 -0.27
C PHE A 41 7.34 5.35 -1.13
N PHE A 42 7.24 5.18 -2.44
CA PHE A 42 7.62 6.24 -3.37
C PHE A 42 6.54 6.43 -4.44
N ASN A 43 6.52 7.62 -5.02
CA ASN A 43 5.59 7.97 -6.09
C ASN A 43 6.29 8.88 -7.09
N ASP A 44 6.21 8.53 -8.38
CA ASP A 44 6.83 9.26 -9.49
C ASP A 44 5.80 10.01 -10.34
N GLU A 45 4.53 10.00 -9.93
CA GLU A 45 3.45 10.51 -10.78
C GLU A 45 3.41 12.03 -10.87
N LEU A 46 4.19 12.73 -10.04
CA LEU A 46 4.25 14.18 -10.07
C LEU A 46 4.85 14.72 -11.36
N GLY A 47 5.71 13.94 -11.99
CA GLY A 47 6.40 14.38 -13.20
C GLY A 47 7.71 15.10 -12.89
N PHE A 48 8.27 15.77 -13.90
CA PHE A 48 9.51 16.55 -13.77
C PHE A 48 10.72 15.71 -13.31
N ASN A 49 10.70 14.41 -13.55
CA ASN A 49 11.73 13.48 -13.08
C ASN A 49 11.94 13.53 -11.58
N MET A 50 10.89 13.85 -10.84
CA MET A 50 10.95 13.93 -9.39
C MET A 50 10.27 12.73 -8.76
N ARG A 51 10.82 12.29 -7.65
CA ARG A 51 10.26 11.20 -6.85
C ARG A 51 9.99 11.70 -5.44
N ARG A 52 8.77 11.48 -4.99
CA ARG A 52 8.41 11.72 -3.58
C ARG A 52 8.54 10.39 -2.84
N LYS A 53 9.00 10.44 -1.60
CA LYS A 53 9.08 9.23 -0.79
C LYS A 53 8.96 9.54 0.69
N PHE A 54 8.50 8.55 1.44
CA PHE A 54 8.49 8.58 2.91
C PHE A 54 8.53 7.15 3.42
N CYS A 55 8.84 6.99 4.70
CA CYS A 55 8.90 5.68 5.32
C CYS A 55 7.75 5.50 6.29
N ILE A 56 7.28 4.26 6.38
CA ILE A 56 6.31 3.82 7.38
C ILE A 56 6.89 2.67 8.19
N LYS A 57 6.32 2.46 9.36
CA LYS A 57 6.59 1.29 10.18
C LYS A 57 5.36 0.41 10.22
N VAL A 58 5.55 -0.89 10.09
CA VAL A 58 4.49 -1.88 10.22
C VAL A 58 4.17 -2.04 11.71
N ILE A 59 2.92 -1.83 12.08
CA ILE A 59 2.45 -1.98 13.45
C ILE A 59 1.93 -3.39 13.67
N SER A 60 1.06 -3.86 12.79
CA SER A 60 0.48 -5.19 12.88
C SER A 60 0.02 -5.65 11.50
N ILE A 61 -0.15 -6.96 11.35
CA ILE A 61 -0.58 -7.55 10.09
C ILE A 61 -1.70 -8.53 10.41
N GLU A 62 -2.77 -8.46 9.63
CA GLU A 62 -3.91 -9.33 9.78
C GLU A 62 -4.20 -10.00 8.45
N GLN A 63 -4.48 -11.30 8.45
CA GLN A 63 -4.73 -12.07 7.24
C GLN A 63 -6.21 -12.33 7.05
N PHE A 64 -6.64 -12.25 5.80
CA PHE A 64 -8.03 -12.54 5.43
C PHE A 64 -8.04 -13.43 4.19
N ASP A 65 -9.07 -14.25 4.07
CA ASP A 65 -9.22 -15.12 2.89
C ASP A 65 -9.64 -14.32 1.65
N THR A 66 -10.43 -13.26 1.85
CA THR A 66 -10.96 -12.46 0.74
C THR A 66 -10.84 -10.98 1.04
N PHE A 67 -10.85 -10.17 -0.03
CA PHE A 67 -10.93 -8.72 0.13
C PHE A 67 -12.23 -8.29 0.82
N GLU A 68 -13.30 -9.01 0.57
CA GLU A 68 -14.60 -8.70 1.18
C GLU A 68 -14.52 -8.79 2.70
N LEU A 69 -13.95 -9.87 3.22
CA LEU A 69 -13.77 -10.02 4.67
C LEU A 69 -12.87 -8.94 5.25
N LEU A 70 -11.80 -8.61 4.54
CA LEU A 70 -10.88 -7.56 4.96
C LEU A 70 -11.60 -6.22 5.03
N LEU A 71 -12.37 -5.88 4.02
CA LEU A 71 -13.06 -4.60 3.96
C LEU A 71 -14.22 -4.51 4.94
N GLU A 72 -14.88 -5.63 5.27
CA GLU A 72 -15.91 -5.63 6.32
C GLU A 72 -15.36 -5.09 7.63
N LYS A 73 -14.10 -5.37 7.91
CA LYS A 73 -13.47 -4.92 9.14
C LYS A 73 -12.78 -3.57 9.01
N HIS A 74 -12.16 -3.28 7.86
CA HIS A 74 -11.18 -2.20 7.74
C HIS A 74 -11.45 -1.18 6.65
N ILE A 75 -12.64 -1.16 6.06
CA ILE A 75 -12.87 -0.33 4.86
C ILE A 75 -12.52 1.14 5.07
N SER A 76 -12.88 1.73 6.21
CA SER A 76 -12.65 3.15 6.43
C SER A 76 -11.19 3.51 6.55
N ASN A 77 -10.36 2.60 7.03
CA ASN A 77 -8.92 2.81 7.19
C ASN A 77 -8.11 2.32 6.00
N ALA A 78 -8.66 1.38 5.22
CA ALA A 78 -7.98 0.83 4.05
C ALA A 78 -8.30 1.62 2.79
N LEU A 79 -9.55 2.02 2.62
CA LEU A 79 -10.02 2.76 1.46
C LEU A 79 -10.85 3.96 1.94
N PRO A 80 -10.20 4.99 2.49
CA PRO A 80 -10.92 6.17 2.93
C PRO A 80 -11.75 6.75 1.79
N THR A 81 -12.94 7.22 2.09
CA THR A 81 -13.91 7.77 1.15
C THR A 81 -14.70 6.73 0.35
N VAL A 82 -14.30 5.47 0.36
CA VAL A 82 -15.06 4.38 -0.26
C VAL A 82 -16.00 3.82 0.80
N LYS A 83 -17.30 3.84 0.52
CA LYS A 83 -18.31 3.48 1.52
C LYS A 83 -18.97 2.14 1.28
N SER A 84 -18.80 1.58 0.09
CA SER A 84 -19.40 0.30 -0.29
C SER A 84 -18.32 -0.77 -0.33
N ILE A 85 -18.54 -1.88 0.36
CA ILE A 85 -17.63 -3.02 0.32
C ILE A 85 -17.51 -3.56 -1.09
N GLU A 86 -18.63 -3.63 -1.81
CA GLU A 86 -18.64 -4.10 -3.19
C GLU A 86 -17.75 -3.23 -4.07
N PHE A 87 -17.88 -1.91 -3.99
CA PHE A 87 -17.06 -1.00 -4.78
C PHE A 87 -15.59 -1.09 -4.35
N GLY A 88 -15.34 -1.23 -3.05
CA GLY A 88 -13.99 -1.42 -2.54
C GLY A 88 -13.33 -2.67 -3.09
N CYS A 89 -14.07 -3.77 -3.16
CA CYS A 89 -13.55 -5.00 -3.76
C CYS A 89 -13.21 -4.80 -5.25
N GLN A 90 -14.03 -4.06 -5.98
CA GLN A 90 -13.74 -3.75 -7.38
C GLN A 90 -12.45 -2.95 -7.52
N ILE A 91 -12.23 -1.97 -6.65
CA ILE A 91 -10.99 -1.18 -6.66
C ILE A 91 -9.79 -2.07 -6.41
N LEU A 92 -9.83 -2.90 -5.37
CA LEU A 92 -8.69 -3.76 -5.04
C LEU A 92 -8.42 -4.79 -6.14
N GLN A 93 -9.45 -5.36 -6.72
CA GLN A 93 -9.29 -6.33 -7.79
C GLN A 93 -8.64 -5.73 -9.03
N GLN A 94 -8.84 -4.44 -9.30
CA GLN A 94 -8.18 -3.77 -10.42
C GLN A 94 -6.66 -3.77 -10.28
N TYR A 95 -6.15 -3.60 -9.06
CA TYR A 95 -4.71 -3.60 -8.82
C TYR A 95 -4.10 -4.99 -9.00
N TYR A 96 -4.91 -6.02 -8.92
CA TYR A 96 -4.45 -7.41 -9.02
C TYR A 96 -5.08 -8.13 -10.22
N SER A 97 -5.52 -7.38 -11.24
CA SER A 97 -6.24 -7.94 -12.38
C SER A 97 -5.42 -8.93 -13.19
N LYS A 98 -4.09 -8.83 -13.12
CA LYS A 98 -3.18 -9.74 -13.83
C LYS A 98 -2.83 -10.98 -13.02
N GLU A 99 -3.33 -11.09 -11.80
CA GLU A 99 -3.02 -12.21 -10.92
C GLU A 99 -4.05 -13.32 -11.13
N ASN A 100 -3.67 -14.35 -11.90
CA ASN A 100 -4.57 -15.44 -12.26
C ASN A 100 -4.94 -16.34 -11.08
N GLU A 101 -4.12 -16.30 -10.03
CA GLU A 101 -4.28 -17.19 -8.89
C GLU A 101 -4.59 -16.41 -7.62
N LEU A 102 -5.32 -15.34 -7.76
CA LEU A 102 -5.64 -14.45 -6.65
C LEU A 102 -6.20 -15.20 -5.44
N HIS A 103 -7.03 -16.21 -5.69
CA HIS A 103 -7.64 -17.00 -4.63
C HIS A 103 -6.63 -17.81 -3.80
N LYS A 104 -5.42 -18.02 -4.31
CA LYS A 104 -4.39 -18.81 -3.61
C LYS A 104 -3.69 -18.01 -2.51
N TYR A 105 -3.80 -16.71 -2.53
CA TYR A 105 -3.07 -15.87 -1.59
C TYR A 105 -4.00 -15.28 -0.55
N LYS A 106 -3.55 -15.28 0.71
CA LYS A 106 -4.23 -14.50 1.74
C LYS A 106 -4.10 -13.01 1.41
N LYS A 107 -5.06 -12.25 1.88
CA LYS A 107 -5.07 -10.79 1.73
C LYS A 107 -4.63 -10.21 3.05
N LEU A 108 -3.61 -9.36 3.01
CA LEU A 108 -3.03 -8.77 4.21
C LEU A 108 -3.59 -7.37 4.43
N ALA A 109 -4.06 -7.13 5.65
CA ALA A 109 -4.35 -5.80 6.14
C ALA A 109 -3.16 -5.40 7.01
N ILE A 110 -2.33 -4.51 6.49
CA ILE A 110 -1.09 -4.08 7.14
C ILE A 110 -1.35 -2.74 7.80
N ASN A 111 -1.37 -2.74 9.13
CA ASN A 111 -1.53 -1.51 9.90
C ASN A 111 -0.19 -0.80 9.94
N ILE A 112 -0.16 0.44 9.44
CA ILE A 112 1.09 1.19 9.24
C ILE A 112 1.03 2.55 9.90
N GLU A 113 2.21 3.07 10.23
CA GLU A 113 2.38 4.40 10.81
C GLU A 113 3.52 5.10 10.10
N ARG A 114 3.28 6.34 9.65
CA ARG A 114 4.32 7.11 9.00
C ARG A 114 5.39 7.50 10.02
N VAL A 115 6.66 7.28 9.68
CA VAL A 115 7.77 7.56 10.58
C VAL A 115 8.75 8.61 10.04
N SER A 116 8.54 9.09 8.83
CA SER A 116 9.38 10.16 8.28
C SER A 116 8.52 11.16 7.52
N ALA A 117 9.03 12.39 7.35
CA ALA A 117 8.43 13.36 6.47
C ALA A 117 8.65 12.95 5.02
N VAL A 118 7.81 13.47 4.12
CA VAL A 118 8.02 13.22 2.70
C VAL A 118 9.27 13.98 2.25
N THR A 119 10.05 13.35 1.38
CA THR A 119 11.18 13.99 0.71
C THR A 119 10.97 13.93 -0.79
N ASN A 120 11.56 14.90 -1.47
CA ASN A 120 11.55 14.95 -2.93
C ASN A 120 12.98 14.81 -3.42
N GLU A 121 13.15 13.98 -4.45
CA GLU A 121 14.49 13.80 -5.00
C GLU A 121 14.38 13.53 -6.50
N PRO A 122 15.44 13.80 -7.29
CA PRO A 122 15.47 13.38 -8.67
C PRO A 122 15.39 11.86 -8.76
N ARG A 123 14.80 11.36 -9.84
CA ARG A 123 14.76 9.92 -10.10
C ARG A 123 16.17 9.45 -10.43
N THR A 124 16.74 8.66 -9.52
CA THR A 124 18.12 8.21 -9.64
C THR A 124 18.35 7.27 -10.82
N SER A 125 17.33 6.53 -11.17
CA SER A 125 17.44 5.64 -12.30
C SER A 125 17.78 6.37 -13.58
N ALA A 126 17.46 7.63 -13.57
CA ALA A 126 17.81 8.42 -14.69
C ALA A 126 19.29 8.61 -14.78
N THR A 127 19.77 8.11 -13.89
CA THR A 127 20.81 8.29 -13.90
C THR A 127 21.66 7.95 -14.53
N SER A 128 21.51 7.97 -14.60
CA SER A 128 22.04 8.05 -14.82
C SER A 128 22.42 8.37 -15.55
N CYS A 129 22.42 8.65 -15.85
CA CYS A 129 22.67 9.01 -16.33
C CYS A 129 23.00 9.07 -16.81
#